data_540a008fba0d9de2c03fff0346d3c07c
#
_entry.id   540a008fba0d9de2c03fff0346d3c07c
#
_cell.length_a   1.000
_cell.length_b   1.000
_cell.length_c   1.000
_cell.angle_alpha   90.00
_cell.angle_beta   90.00
_cell.angle_gamma   90.00
#
_symmetry.space_group_name_H-M   'P 1'
#
loop_
_entity.id
_entity.type
_entity.pdbx_description
1 polymer ?
#
loop_
_entity_poly.entity_id
_entity_poly.type
_entity_poly.pdbx_seq_one_letter_code
_entity_poly.pdbx_strand_id
1 'polypeptide(L)'
;MTPAGFFITAVFVALGIVLARYLNNQKGKYLAHVEYWVLSPDTKLPDLTETMAAVMQSPGIGPTEGLLFSDIRFKIGLILSSKNKNAEIVNRSEYRDAFELSGSAIRVQYSSESKLDSKKHLQFCVHVAGALAHQVGAVGILDMVADRLWSVTEFQEFLNRKHQATAFDDHVIVTQQDDLTFVVRGLQKVGVPDLSTLPVERDKLLLARTVIDRYAAASWDSMSPMTEPIVEYGDEFILLRAAQKPGSESARLLRRQPK
;
A
#
# COMPACT_ATOMS: atom_id res chain seq x y z
N MET A 1 -9.36 -19.50 43.61
CA MET A 1 -10.15 -18.81 42.59
C MET A 1 -11.58 -19.28 42.68
N THR A 2 -12.52 -18.36 42.86
CA THR A 2 -13.93 -18.70 42.90
C THR A 2 -14.45 -19.06 41.50
N PRO A 3 -15.46 -19.95 41.38
CA PRO A 3 -16.03 -20.31 40.05
C PRO A 3 -16.46 -19.09 39.21
N ALA A 4 -16.91 -18.04 39.85
CA ALA A 4 -17.26 -16.77 39.22
C ALA A 4 -16.05 -16.06 38.59
N GLY A 5 -14.89 -16.09 39.25
CA GLY A 5 -13.67 -15.49 38.69
C GLY A 5 -13.16 -16.21 37.41
N PHE A 6 -13.31 -17.53 37.37
CA PHE A 6 -12.96 -18.31 36.21
C PHE A 6 -13.88 -18.03 35.03
N PHE A 7 -15.18 -17.85 35.26
CA PHE A 7 -16.15 -17.53 34.23
C PHE A 7 -15.92 -16.14 33.62
N ILE A 8 -15.62 -15.14 34.46
CA ILE A 8 -15.32 -13.77 33.98
C ILE A 8 -14.06 -13.76 33.11
N THR A 9 -13.00 -14.46 33.56
CA THR A 9 -11.75 -14.54 32.78
C THR A 9 -11.96 -15.24 31.41
N ALA A 10 -12.75 -16.32 31.39
CA ALA A 10 -13.07 -17.04 30.17
C ALA A 10 -13.85 -16.18 29.16
N VAL A 11 -14.80 -15.36 29.64
CA VAL A 11 -15.56 -14.42 28.82
C VAL A 11 -14.65 -13.34 28.21
N PHE A 12 -13.74 -12.77 29.01
CA PHE A 12 -12.79 -11.76 28.45
C PHE A 12 -11.82 -12.34 27.46
N VAL A 13 -11.33 -13.57 27.65
CA VAL A 13 -10.47 -14.26 26.70
C VAL A 13 -11.24 -14.56 25.41
N ALA A 14 -12.49 -15.04 25.50
CA ALA A 14 -13.32 -15.30 24.33
C ALA A 14 -13.63 -14.00 23.56
N LEU A 15 -13.95 -12.89 24.25
CA LEU A 15 -14.15 -11.58 23.64
C LEU A 15 -12.88 -11.07 22.96
N GLY A 16 -11.72 -11.25 23.60
CA GLY A 16 -10.41 -10.90 23.03
C GLY A 16 -10.09 -11.68 21.75
N ILE A 17 -10.40 -12.98 21.71
CA ILE A 17 -10.22 -13.83 20.52
C ILE A 17 -11.19 -13.42 19.40
N VAL A 18 -12.45 -13.13 19.72
CA VAL A 18 -13.45 -12.67 18.74
C VAL A 18 -13.04 -11.31 18.18
N LEU A 19 -12.60 -10.39 19.04
CA LEU A 19 -12.13 -9.06 18.62
C LEU A 19 -10.86 -9.18 17.76
N ALA A 20 -9.90 -10.01 18.14
CA ALA A 20 -8.70 -10.26 17.36
C ALA A 20 -9.01 -10.89 16.00
N ARG A 21 -9.95 -11.85 15.93
CA ARG A 21 -10.44 -12.44 14.69
C ARG A 21 -11.19 -11.42 13.84
N TYR A 22 -12.03 -10.59 14.46
CA TYR A 22 -12.74 -9.51 13.77
C TYR A 22 -11.77 -8.48 13.18
N LEU A 23 -10.78 -8.04 13.95
CA LEU A 23 -9.73 -7.11 13.47
C LEU A 23 -8.83 -7.74 12.39
N ASN A 24 -8.54 -9.02 12.49
CA ASN A 24 -7.74 -9.74 11.48
C ASN A 24 -8.54 -10.01 10.18
N ASN A 25 -9.86 -10.26 10.29
CA ASN A 25 -10.74 -10.38 9.13
C ASN A 25 -11.01 -9.02 8.43
N GLN A 26 -10.74 -7.90 9.10
CA GLN A 26 -10.86 -6.56 8.49
C GLN A 26 -9.73 -6.25 7.50
N LYS A 27 -8.58 -6.95 7.57
CA LYS A 27 -7.45 -6.73 6.65
C LYS A 27 -7.77 -7.01 5.16
N GLY A 28 -8.90 -7.60 4.84
CA GLY A 28 -9.36 -7.86 3.47
C GLY A 28 -10.59 -7.05 3.03
N LYS A 29 -11.08 -6.10 3.83
CA LYS A 29 -12.33 -5.36 3.55
C LYS A 29 -12.12 -3.99 2.92
N TYR A 30 -10.91 -3.45 2.93
CA TYR A 30 -10.67 -2.13 2.38
C TYR A 30 -10.66 -2.18 0.86
N LEU A 31 -11.43 -1.30 0.23
CA LEU A 31 -11.35 -1.05 -1.21
C LEU A 31 -10.08 -0.27 -1.54
N ALA A 32 -9.75 0.78 -0.75
CA ALA A 32 -8.52 1.52 -0.91
C ALA A 32 -7.69 1.48 0.37
N HIS A 33 -6.39 1.28 0.23
CA HIS A 33 -5.44 1.22 1.33
C HIS A 33 -4.10 1.85 0.94
N VAL A 34 -3.67 2.84 1.71
CA VAL A 34 -2.36 3.49 1.62
C VAL A 34 -1.68 3.32 2.95
N GLU A 35 -0.44 2.85 2.97
CA GLU A 35 0.34 2.72 4.20
C GLU A 35 1.82 2.97 3.92
N TYR A 36 2.38 3.99 4.60
CA TYR A 36 3.80 4.28 4.63
C TYR A 36 4.34 4.13 6.04
N TRP A 37 5.53 3.56 6.17
CA TRP A 37 6.28 3.51 7.40
C TRP A 37 7.51 4.40 7.28
N VAL A 38 7.53 5.49 8.03
CA VAL A 38 8.68 6.38 8.15
C VAL A 38 9.61 5.79 9.22
N LEU A 39 10.78 5.30 8.82
CA LEU A 39 11.74 4.66 9.69
C LEU A 39 12.52 5.72 10.45
N SER A 40 12.19 5.91 11.72
CA SER A 40 12.77 6.94 12.59
C SER A 40 13.88 6.36 13.47
N PRO A 41 15.01 7.05 13.63
CA PRO A 41 16.02 6.70 14.65
C PRO A 41 15.46 6.87 16.07
N ASP A 42 14.48 7.75 16.27
CA ASP A 42 13.85 8.03 17.54
C ASP A 42 12.72 7.06 17.87
N THR A 43 12.38 6.96 19.17
CA THR A 43 11.28 6.11 19.67
C THR A 43 10.03 6.90 20.05
N LYS A 44 9.94 8.16 19.66
CA LYS A 44 8.83 9.08 19.98
C LYS A 44 8.17 9.60 18.71
N LEU A 45 6.87 9.87 18.80
CA LEU A 45 6.19 10.65 17.78
C LEU A 45 6.68 12.09 17.81
N PRO A 46 6.92 12.71 16.64
CA PRO A 46 7.21 14.13 16.54
C PRO A 46 5.95 14.98 16.83
N ASP A 47 6.13 16.30 16.87
CA ASP A 47 5.00 17.22 16.98
C ASP A 47 4.17 17.20 15.69
N LEU A 48 2.98 16.65 15.79
CA LEU A 48 2.06 16.56 14.66
C LEU A 48 1.51 17.93 14.22
N THR A 49 1.54 18.94 15.09
CA THR A 49 1.14 20.31 14.72
C THR A 49 2.12 20.90 13.72
N GLU A 50 3.41 20.70 13.96
CA GLU A 50 4.46 21.12 13.03
C GLU A 50 4.37 20.33 11.71
N THR A 51 4.15 19.02 11.78
CA THR A 51 3.90 18.18 10.60
C THR A 51 2.73 18.72 9.76
N MET A 52 1.60 19.04 10.41
CA MET A 52 0.43 19.60 9.75
C MET A 52 0.76 20.93 9.06
N ALA A 53 1.46 21.83 9.75
CA ALA A 53 1.84 23.13 9.19
C ALA A 53 2.72 22.95 7.95
N ALA A 54 3.69 22.04 7.98
CA ALA A 54 4.56 21.72 6.85
C ALA A 54 3.78 21.16 5.66
N VAL A 55 2.86 20.21 5.91
CA VAL A 55 2.01 19.62 4.87
C VAL A 55 1.11 20.65 4.20
N MET A 56 0.50 21.55 4.98
CA MET A 56 -0.37 22.59 4.45
C MET A 56 0.36 23.64 3.59
N GLN A 57 1.70 23.72 3.71
CA GLN A 57 2.54 24.57 2.87
C GLN A 57 3.07 23.83 1.63
N SER A 58 2.83 22.53 1.52
CA SER A 58 3.35 21.72 0.43
C SER A 58 2.62 22.02 -0.90
N PRO A 59 3.33 22.05 -2.02
CA PRO A 59 2.72 22.25 -3.33
C PRO A 59 1.63 21.20 -3.62
N GLY A 60 0.47 21.64 -4.08
CA GLY A 60 -0.63 20.75 -4.44
C GLY A 60 -1.49 20.27 -3.26
N ILE A 61 -1.18 20.68 -2.03
CA ILE A 61 -2.05 20.49 -0.86
C ILE A 61 -2.84 21.77 -0.62
N GLY A 62 -4.16 21.66 -0.70
CA GLY A 62 -5.09 22.74 -0.44
C GLY A 62 -5.89 22.52 0.86
N PRO A 63 -6.79 23.46 1.19
CA PRO A 63 -7.64 23.34 2.38
C PRO A 63 -8.46 22.06 2.42
N THR A 64 -8.90 21.56 1.25
CA THR A 64 -9.69 20.33 1.14
C THR A 64 -8.88 19.09 1.55
N GLU A 65 -7.62 19.06 1.17
CA GLU A 65 -6.69 17.97 1.54
C GLU A 65 -6.34 18.07 3.03
N GLY A 66 -6.23 19.28 3.57
CA GLY A 66 -6.00 19.49 5.00
C GLY A 66 -7.12 18.95 5.90
N LEU A 67 -8.35 18.89 5.43
CA LEU A 67 -9.45 18.24 6.15
C LEU A 67 -9.24 16.74 6.38
N LEU A 68 -8.38 16.09 5.60
CA LEU A 68 -8.05 14.67 5.77
C LEU A 68 -7.34 14.39 7.09
N PHE A 69 -6.72 15.36 7.76
CA PHE A 69 -6.22 15.17 9.12
C PHE A 69 -7.33 14.80 10.13
N SER A 70 -8.56 15.27 9.90
CA SER A 70 -9.73 14.97 10.73
C SER A 70 -10.53 13.77 10.21
N ASP A 71 -10.12 13.16 9.10
CA ASP A 71 -10.82 12.00 8.52
C ASP A 71 -10.53 10.74 9.36
N ILE A 72 -11.57 10.06 9.82
CA ILE A 72 -11.47 8.83 10.60
C ILE A 72 -10.71 7.69 9.87
N ARG A 73 -10.64 7.75 8.54
CA ARG A 73 -9.93 6.81 7.69
C ARG A 73 -8.42 7.03 7.68
N PHE A 74 -7.99 8.24 8.05
CA PHE A 74 -6.59 8.61 8.18
C PHE A 74 -6.08 8.34 9.59
N LYS A 75 -4.89 7.75 9.71
CA LYS A 75 -4.27 7.40 11.00
C LYS A 75 -2.77 7.60 10.95
N ILE A 76 -2.24 8.17 12.04
CA ILE A 76 -0.79 8.16 12.33
C ILE A 76 -0.59 7.32 13.60
N GLY A 77 0.40 6.45 13.59
CA GLY A 77 0.72 5.59 14.73
C GLY A 77 2.21 5.33 14.86
N LEU A 78 2.68 5.08 16.08
CA LEU A 78 4.06 4.71 16.37
C LEU A 78 4.17 3.19 16.54
N ILE A 79 5.12 2.59 15.85
CA ILE A 79 5.46 1.17 15.92
C ILE A 79 6.90 1.07 16.46
N LEU A 80 7.07 0.52 17.64
CA LEU A 80 8.41 0.33 18.21
C LEU A 80 9.09 -0.90 17.58
N SER A 81 10.33 -0.74 17.13
CA SER A 81 11.11 -1.81 16.50
C SER A 81 11.25 -3.06 17.37
N SER A 82 11.33 -2.89 18.68
CA SER A 82 11.41 -4.00 19.64
C SER A 82 10.16 -4.89 19.66
N LYS A 83 8.98 -4.37 19.25
CA LYS A 83 7.71 -5.11 19.18
C LYS A 83 7.47 -5.77 17.82
N ASN A 84 8.23 -5.37 16.79
CA ASN A 84 7.99 -5.79 15.41
C ASN A 84 8.97 -6.88 14.91
N LYS A 85 9.74 -7.49 15.82
CA LYS A 85 10.71 -8.56 15.48
C LYS A 85 10.11 -9.75 14.70
N ASN A 86 8.79 -9.89 14.70
CA ASN A 86 8.08 -10.95 14.01
C ASN A 86 7.36 -10.47 12.72
N ALA A 87 7.53 -9.23 12.31
CA ALA A 87 6.95 -8.79 11.05
C ALA A 87 7.75 -9.42 9.90
N GLU A 88 7.05 -10.13 9.03
CA GLU A 88 7.62 -10.80 7.84
C GLU A 88 8.50 -9.88 6.99
N ILE A 89 8.21 -8.57 7.04
CA ILE A 89 8.94 -7.49 6.36
C ILE A 89 10.33 -7.26 6.98
N VAL A 90 10.46 -7.29 8.31
CA VAL A 90 11.75 -7.09 9.00
C VAL A 90 12.74 -8.22 8.69
N ASN A 91 12.23 -9.38 8.28
CA ASN A 91 13.06 -10.52 7.93
C ASN A 91 13.55 -10.49 6.48
N ARG A 92 13.09 -9.56 5.65
CA ARG A 92 13.61 -9.41 4.28
C ARG A 92 14.99 -8.75 4.35
N SER A 93 15.97 -9.40 3.72
CA SER A 93 17.36 -8.94 3.73
C SER A 93 17.52 -7.51 3.18
N GLU A 94 16.73 -7.15 2.18
CA GLU A 94 16.75 -5.84 1.51
C GLU A 94 16.31 -4.66 2.40
N TYR A 95 15.52 -4.93 3.47
CA TYR A 95 15.05 -3.89 4.40
C TYR A 95 15.74 -3.95 5.76
N ARG A 96 16.50 -4.99 6.03
CA ARG A 96 17.11 -5.26 7.32
C ARG A 96 17.95 -4.09 7.83
N ASP A 97 18.86 -3.59 7.00
CA ASP A 97 19.78 -2.52 7.38
C ASP A 97 19.03 -1.25 7.79
N ALA A 98 17.98 -0.89 7.05
CA ALA A 98 17.16 0.28 7.37
C ALA A 98 16.39 0.09 8.69
N PHE A 99 15.89 -1.13 8.96
CA PHE A 99 15.22 -1.44 10.22
C PHE A 99 16.20 -1.51 11.41
N GLU A 100 17.40 -2.01 11.22
CA GLU A 100 18.41 -2.06 12.27
C GLU A 100 18.88 -0.67 12.71
N LEU A 101 18.90 0.30 11.77
CA LEU A 101 19.23 1.69 12.06
C LEU A 101 18.04 2.49 12.65
N SER A 102 16.83 1.94 12.63
CA SER A 102 15.63 2.61 13.14
C SER A 102 15.31 2.19 14.59
N GLY A 103 14.96 3.16 15.43
CA GLY A 103 14.41 2.93 16.78
C GLY A 103 12.91 2.63 16.74
N SER A 104 12.21 3.19 15.75
CA SER A 104 10.77 3.02 15.54
C SER A 104 10.39 3.24 14.09
N ALA A 105 9.14 2.90 13.76
CA ALA A 105 8.51 3.29 12.51
C ALA A 105 7.25 4.13 12.81
N ILE A 106 7.11 5.26 12.14
CA ILE A 106 5.90 6.07 12.21
C ILE A 106 5.01 5.65 11.04
N ARG A 107 3.88 5.04 11.35
CA ARG A 107 2.92 4.58 10.36
C ARG A 107 2.01 5.73 9.94
N VAL A 108 1.93 6.00 8.67
CA VAL A 108 0.95 6.88 8.01
C VAL A 108 0.02 6.00 7.20
N GLN A 109 -1.26 5.98 7.52
CA GLN A 109 -2.22 5.07 6.94
C GLN A 109 -3.52 5.78 6.55
N TYR A 110 -4.05 5.43 5.39
CA TYR A 110 -5.42 5.74 4.98
C TYR A 110 -6.10 4.47 4.49
N SER A 111 -7.33 4.20 4.98
CA SER A 111 -8.07 3.00 4.59
C SER A 111 -9.54 3.33 4.37
N SER A 112 -10.10 2.95 3.22
CA SER A 112 -11.50 3.19 2.87
C SER A 112 -12.20 1.89 2.45
N GLU A 113 -13.39 1.65 2.99
CA GLU A 113 -14.28 0.55 2.59
C GLU A 113 -15.21 0.96 1.44
N SER A 114 -15.21 2.23 1.06
CA SER A 114 -16.01 2.76 -0.06
C SER A 114 -15.12 3.22 -1.21
N LYS A 115 -15.72 3.26 -2.40
CA LYS A 115 -15.06 3.79 -3.60
C LYS A 115 -14.66 5.25 -3.37
N LEU A 116 -13.50 5.60 -3.88
CA LEU A 116 -12.96 6.96 -3.80
C LEU A 116 -13.14 7.67 -5.15
N ASP A 117 -13.42 8.97 -5.08
CA ASP A 117 -13.66 9.79 -6.27
C ASP A 117 -12.39 10.48 -6.79
N SER A 118 -11.31 10.44 -6.01
CA SER A 118 -10.05 11.10 -6.35
C SER A 118 -8.86 10.47 -5.63
N LYS A 119 -7.65 10.80 -6.10
CA LYS A 119 -6.38 10.38 -5.49
C LYS A 119 -5.88 11.33 -4.39
N LYS A 120 -6.71 12.24 -3.88
CA LYS A 120 -6.33 13.24 -2.86
C LYS A 120 -5.81 12.62 -1.57
N HIS A 121 -6.41 11.52 -1.14
CA HIS A 121 -5.96 10.75 0.02
C HIS A 121 -4.53 10.23 -0.13
N LEU A 122 -4.16 9.78 -1.34
CA LEU A 122 -2.83 9.30 -1.64
C LEU A 122 -1.82 10.46 -1.62
N GLN A 123 -2.13 11.56 -2.33
CA GLN A 123 -1.31 12.76 -2.33
C GLN A 123 -1.07 13.27 -0.90
N PHE A 124 -2.14 13.33 -0.10
CA PHE A 124 -2.04 13.74 1.30
C PHE A 124 -1.14 12.83 2.13
N CYS A 125 -1.31 11.49 2.06
CA CYS A 125 -0.48 10.54 2.80
C CYS A 125 1.01 10.64 2.43
N VAL A 126 1.31 10.84 1.15
CA VAL A 126 2.69 11.01 0.67
C VAL A 126 3.33 12.26 1.27
N HIS A 127 2.63 13.39 1.25
CA HIS A 127 3.14 14.64 1.84
C HIS A 127 3.31 14.53 3.36
N VAL A 128 2.39 13.86 4.06
CA VAL A 128 2.54 13.59 5.50
C VAL A 128 3.75 12.72 5.78
N ALA A 129 3.94 11.65 5.01
CA ALA A 129 5.11 10.76 5.17
C ALA A 129 6.43 11.53 4.93
N GLY A 130 6.47 12.38 3.91
CA GLY A 130 7.64 13.21 3.61
C GLY A 130 7.94 14.27 4.68
N ALA A 131 6.92 14.95 5.20
CA ALA A 131 7.07 15.92 6.28
C ALA A 131 7.59 15.26 7.56
N LEU A 132 7.01 14.11 7.94
CA LEU A 132 7.48 13.31 9.07
C LEU A 132 8.91 12.83 8.86
N ALA A 133 9.25 12.34 7.67
CA ALA A 133 10.60 11.87 7.39
C ALA A 133 11.65 12.97 7.54
N HIS A 134 11.34 14.18 7.10
CA HIS A 134 12.19 15.35 7.29
C HIS A 134 12.33 15.72 8.78
N GLN A 135 11.21 15.76 9.50
CA GLN A 135 11.17 16.19 10.90
C GLN A 135 11.94 15.26 11.84
N VAL A 136 11.90 13.94 11.58
CA VAL A 136 12.58 12.95 12.43
C VAL A 136 13.97 12.54 11.93
N GLY A 137 14.44 13.10 10.83
CA GLY A 137 15.68 12.65 10.20
C GLY A 137 15.63 11.15 9.84
N ALA A 138 14.58 10.74 9.13
CA ALA A 138 14.30 9.34 8.88
C ALA A 138 15.45 8.63 8.16
N VAL A 139 15.61 7.34 8.41
CA VAL A 139 16.57 6.44 7.74
C VAL A 139 16.04 6.04 6.35
N GLY A 140 14.72 5.93 6.22
CA GLY A 140 14.05 5.58 4.98
C GLY A 140 12.53 5.61 5.13
N ILE A 141 11.82 5.42 4.03
CA ILE A 141 10.36 5.38 4.00
C ILE A 141 9.93 4.10 3.26
N LEU A 142 9.23 3.22 3.95
CA LEU A 142 8.73 1.98 3.38
C LEU A 142 7.28 2.15 2.93
N ASP A 143 7.04 1.97 1.65
CA ASP A 143 5.71 1.85 1.07
C ASP A 143 5.23 0.41 1.24
N MET A 144 4.34 0.20 2.20
CA MET A 144 3.86 -1.13 2.59
C MET A 144 2.97 -1.78 1.54
N VAL A 145 2.30 -0.98 0.71
CA VAL A 145 1.37 -1.48 -0.31
C VAL A 145 2.10 -1.87 -1.59
N ALA A 146 3.05 -1.03 -2.02
CA ALA A 146 3.87 -1.32 -3.19
C ALA A 146 5.07 -2.23 -2.87
N ASP A 147 5.38 -2.43 -1.57
CA ASP A 147 6.55 -3.21 -1.12
C ASP A 147 7.87 -2.60 -1.63
N ARG A 148 8.04 -1.30 -1.34
CA ARG A 148 9.19 -0.52 -1.81
C ARG A 148 9.78 0.30 -0.66
N LEU A 149 11.10 0.19 -0.48
CA LEU A 149 11.86 1.08 0.39
C LEU A 149 12.40 2.25 -0.45
N TRP A 150 12.12 3.47 0.01
CA TRP A 150 12.65 4.70 -0.52
C TRP A 150 13.76 5.22 0.39
N SER A 151 14.83 5.73 -0.18
CA SER A 151 15.69 6.66 0.54
C SER A 151 14.94 7.98 0.77
N VAL A 152 15.33 8.74 1.78
CA VAL A 152 14.71 10.05 2.06
C VAL A 152 14.93 11.01 0.88
N THR A 153 16.10 10.96 0.25
CA THR A 153 16.43 11.82 -0.91
C THR A 153 15.52 11.50 -2.10
N GLU A 154 15.39 10.22 -2.49
CA GLU A 154 14.49 9.83 -3.59
C GLU A 154 13.05 10.21 -3.31
N PHE A 155 12.60 10.08 -2.05
CA PHE A 155 11.24 10.43 -1.67
C PHE A 155 11.01 11.94 -1.73
N GLN A 156 11.99 12.76 -1.36
CA GLN A 156 11.93 14.22 -1.51
C GLN A 156 11.95 14.65 -2.98
N GLU A 157 12.77 14.02 -3.80
CA GLU A 157 12.76 14.26 -5.25
C GLU A 157 11.41 13.92 -5.86
N PHE A 158 10.80 12.83 -5.44
CA PHE A 158 9.45 12.43 -5.85
C PHE A 158 8.42 13.51 -5.46
N LEU A 159 8.44 14.02 -4.22
CA LEU A 159 7.56 15.09 -3.75
C LEU A 159 7.73 16.40 -4.52
N ASN A 160 8.95 16.72 -4.93
CA ASN A 160 9.27 17.95 -5.64
C ASN A 160 8.89 17.92 -7.12
N ARG A 161 8.57 16.75 -7.69
CA ARG A 161 8.04 16.63 -9.05
C ARG A 161 6.64 17.25 -9.10
N LYS A 162 6.55 18.45 -9.66
CA LYS A 162 5.30 19.23 -9.75
C LYS A 162 4.13 18.35 -10.26
N HIS A 163 3.05 18.34 -9.52
CA HIS A 163 1.75 17.72 -9.84
C HIS A 163 1.72 16.19 -9.94
N GLN A 164 2.74 15.47 -9.53
CA GLN A 164 2.85 14.02 -9.77
C GLN A 164 2.96 13.13 -8.52
N ALA A 165 2.63 13.65 -7.34
CA ALA A 165 2.58 12.80 -6.13
C ALA A 165 1.55 11.65 -6.20
N THR A 166 0.89 11.47 -7.35
CA THR A 166 -0.07 10.41 -7.64
C THR A 166 0.18 9.72 -8.97
N ALA A 167 1.38 9.88 -9.56
CA ALA A 167 1.73 9.24 -10.82
C ALA A 167 1.85 7.72 -10.66
N PHE A 168 1.41 6.98 -11.67
CA PHE A 168 1.41 5.52 -11.68
C PHE A 168 2.78 4.91 -11.35
N ASP A 169 3.82 5.36 -12.03
CA ASP A 169 5.18 4.81 -11.93
C ASP A 169 5.82 4.97 -10.54
N ASP A 170 5.32 5.92 -9.75
CA ASP A 170 5.82 6.16 -8.39
C ASP A 170 5.15 5.27 -7.36
N HIS A 171 3.98 4.70 -7.66
CA HIS A 171 3.15 3.98 -6.69
C HIS A 171 2.89 2.53 -7.02
N VAL A 172 3.06 2.12 -8.26
CA VAL A 172 2.78 0.77 -8.72
C VAL A 172 4.07 0.09 -9.18
N ILE A 173 4.28 -1.11 -8.68
CA ILE A 173 5.44 -1.93 -9.05
C ILE A 173 4.94 -3.19 -9.73
N VAL A 174 5.51 -3.48 -10.88
CA VAL A 174 5.29 -4.73 -11.59
C VAL A 174 6.58 -5.54 -11.53
N THR A 175 6.54 -6.68 -10.86
CA THR A 175 7.69 -7.56 -10.65
C THR A 175 7.46 -8.90 -11.36
N GLN A 176 8.48 -9.39 -12.04
CA GLN A 176 8.51 -10.77 -12.50
C GLN A 176 9.11 -11.64 -11.42
N GLN A 177 8.46 -12.75 -11.11
CA GLN A 177 8.93 -13.75 -10.14
C GLN A 177 9.72 -14.88 -10.84
N ASP A 178 10.43 -15.68 -10.07
CA ASP A 178 11.25 -16.79 -10.58
C ASP A 178 10.42 -17.87 -11.30
N ASP A 179 9.17 -18.04 -10.91
CA ASP A 179 8.21 -18.94 -11.53
C ASP A 179 7.56 -18.40 -12.81
N LEU A 180 8.08 -17.30 -13.34
CA LEU A 180 7.59 -16.57 -14.53
C LEU A 180 6.19 -15.97 -14.37
N THR A 181 5.72 -15.78 -13.14
CA THR A 181 4.53 -14.98 -12.85
C THR A 181 4.88 -13.50 -12.78
N PHE A 182 3.90 -12.63 -13.05
CA PHE A 182 4.01 -11.21 -12.80
C PHE A 182 3.12 -10.85 -11.62
N VAL A 183 3.64 -10.00 -10.73
CA VAL A 183 2.90 -9.45 -9.59
C VAL A 183 2.86 -7.93 -9.73
N VAL A 184 1.66 -7.37 -9.69
CA VAL A 184 1.42 -5.92 -9.67
C VAL A 184 1.01 -5.53 -8.27
N ARG A 185 1.75 -4.62 -7.64
CA ARG A 185 1.49 -4.12 -6.30
C ARG A 185 1.29 -2.62 -6.32
N GLY A 186 0.46 -2.11 -5.43
CA GLY A 186 0.21 -0.67 -5.28
C GLY A 186 -1.13 -0.21 -5.84
N LEU A 187 -1.83 -1.01 -6.63
CA LEU A 187 -3.16 -0.67 -7.15
C LEU A 187 -4.20 -0.47 -6.05
N GLN A 188 -4.05 -1.17 -4.91
CA GLN A 188 -4.92 -1.00 -3.75
C GLN A 188 -4.96 0.44 -3.22
N LYS A 189 -3.92 1.25 -3.47
CA LYS A 189 -3.90 2.66 -3.07
C LYS A 189 -5.03 3.48 -3.70
N VAL A 190 -5.51 3.06 -4.86
CA VAL A 190 -6.61 3.72 -5.57
C VAL A 190 -7.91 2.90 -5.59
N GLY A 191 -7.98 1.86 -4.78
CA GLY A 191 -9.18 1.04 -4.67
C GLY A 191 -9.30 -0.05 -5.73
N VAL A 192 -8.22 -0.36 -6.42
CA VAL A 192 -8.14 -1.47 -7.38
C VAL A 192 -7.34 -2.60 -6.75
N PRO A 193 -7.81 -3.84 -6.75
CA PRO A 193 -7.04 -4.98 -6.24
C PRO A 193 -5.71 -5.14 -6.97
N ASP A 194 -4.68 -5.51 -6.22
CA ASP A 194 -3.41 -5.93 -6.78
C ASP A 194 -3.60 -7.18 -7.64
N LEU A 195 -2.72 -7.38 -8.61
CA LEU A 195 -2.84 -8.41 -9.62
C LEU A 195 -1.67 -9.39 -9.56
N SER A 196 -1.96 -10.68 -9.73
CA SER A 196 -0.96 -11.70 -9.99
C SER A 196 -1.35 -12.49 -11.25
N THR A 197 -0.38 -12.78 -12.12
CA THR A 197 -0.63 -13.63 -13.29
C THR A 197 -0.37 -15.10 -12.97
N LEU A 198 -0.84 -15.99 -13.83
CA LEU A 198 -0.30 -17.34 -13.92
C LEU A 198 1.09 -17.29 -14.59
N PRO A 199 1.90 -18.37 -14.48
CA PRO A 199 3.18 -18.45 -15.16
C PRO A 199 3.04 -18.20 -16.66
N VAL A 200 3.93 -17.37 -17.21
CA VAL A 200 3.95 -16.97 -18.62
C VAL A 200 5.05 -17.72 -19.34
N GLU A 201 4.82 -18.11 -20.59
CA GLU A 201 5.83 -18.71 -21.44
C GLU A 201 7.02 -17.75 -21.66
N ARG A 202 8.25 -18.28 -21.63
CA ARG A 202 9.48 -17.44 -21.66
C ARG A 202 9.60 -16.54 -22.86
N ASP A 203 9.16 -17.00 -24.03
CA ASP A 203 9.18 -16.24 -25.29
C ASP A 203 8.16 -15.11 -25.33
N LYS A 204 7.20 -15.06 -24.40
CA LYS A 204 6.13 -14.08 -24.32
C LYS A 204 6.26 -13.08 -23.17
N LEU A 205 7.33 -13.15 -22.40
CA LEU A 205 7.50 -12.33 -21.19
C LEU A 205 7.42 -10.83 -21.47
N LEU A 206 8.06 -10.35 -22.55
CA LEU A 206 8.05 -8.93 -22.89
C LEU A 206 6.65 -8.44 -23.25
N LEU A 207 5.92 -9.24 -24.03
CA LEU A 207 4.56 -8.89 -24.43
C LEU A 207 3.62 -8.93 -23.22
N ALA A 208 3.72 -9.96 -22.37
CA ALA A 208 2.98 -10.06 -21.12
C ALA A 208 3.22 -8.85 -20.23
N ARG A 209 4.46 -8.44 -20.06
CA ARG A 209 4.82 -7.24 -19.31
C ARG A 209 4.14 -6.00 -19.87
N THR A 210 4.18 -5.80 -21.18
CA THR A 210 3.53 -4.65 -21.83
C THR A 210 2.02 -4.63 -21.60
N VAL A 211 1.36 -5.78 -21.70
CA VAL A 211 -0.08 -5.92 -21.44
C VAL A 211 -0.42 -5.60 -20.00
N ILE A 212 0.37 -6.11 -19.07
CA ILE A 212 0.15 -5.91 -17.62
C ILE A 212 0.37 -4.44 -17.24
N ASP A 213 1.44 -3.81 -17.73
CA ASP A 213 1.73 -2.40 -17.46
C ASP A 213 0.59 -1.49 -17.97
N ARG A 214 0.08 -1.74 -19.18
CA ARG A 214 -1.05 -0.97 -19.74
C ARG A 214 -2.34 -1.17 -18.95
N TYR A 215 -2.62 -2.42 -18.55
CA TYR A 215 -3.78 -2.72 -17.71
C TYR A 215 -3.69 -2.00 -16.37
N ALA A 216 -2.54 -2.09 -15.72
CA ALA A 216 -2.30 -1.49 -14.42
C ALA A 216 -2.41 0.04 -14.49
N ALA A 217 -1.82 0.68 -15.52
CA ALA A 217 -1.91 2.11 -15.73
C ALA A 217 -3.36 2.57 -15.99
N ALA A 218 -4.09 1.88 -16.86
CA ALA A 218 -5.50 2.20 -17.13
C ALA A 218 -6.40 2.03 -15.89
N SER A 219 -6.16 0.98 -15.09
CA SER A 219 -6.86 0.74 -13.83
C SER A 219 -6.53 1.80 -12.78
N TRP A 220 -5.29 2.24 -12.71
CA TRP A 220 -4.83 3.32 -11.86
C TRP A 220 -5.50 4.65 -12.21
N ASP A 221 -5.57 4.99 -13.49
CA ASP A 221 -6.14 6.25 -13.95
C ASP A 221 -7.65 6.31 -13.76
N SER A 222 -8.34 5.22 -14.02
CA SER A 222 -9.80 5.12 -13.85
C SER A 222 -10.21 4.93 -12.39
N MET A 223 -9.28 4.63 -11.48
CA MET A 223 -9.55 4.25 -10.08
C MET A 223 -10.63 3.16 -9.99
N SER A 224 -10.63 2.27 -10.97
CA SER A 224 -11.62 1.20 -11.09
C SER A 224 -10.94 0.02 -11.76
N PRO A 225 -11.21 -1.21 -11.30
CA PRO A 225 -10.82 -2.35 -12.08
C PRO A 225 -11.46 -2.20 -13.46
N MET A 226 -10.71 -2.46 -14.51
CA MET A 226 -11.28 -2.52 -15.86
C MET A 226 -12.44 -3.52 -15.81
N THR A 227 -13.63 -3.05 -16.20
CA THR A 227 -14.92 -3.64 -15.83
C THR A 227 -15.20 -4.99 -16.47
N GLU A 228 -14.37 -5.41 -17.39
CA GLU A 228 -14.53 -6.71 -18.02
C GLU A 228 -13.43 -7.65 -17.57
N PRO A 229 -13.75 -8.93 -17.35
CA PRO A 229 -12.76 -9.93 -17.02
C PRO A 229 -11.75 -10.18 -18.14
N ILE A 230 -11.97 -9.55 -19.30
CA ILE A 230 -11.14 -9.68 -20.50
C ILE A 230 -10.67 -8.30 -20.91
N VAL A 231 -9.37 -8.07 -20.88
CA VAL A 231 -8.72 -6.88 -21.43
C VAL A 231 -7.98 -7.31 -22.68
N GLU A 232 -8.42 -6.78 -23.84
CA GLU A 232 -7.74 -7.01 -25.12
C GLU A 232 -6.63 -6.00 -25.30
N TYR A 233 -5.42 -6.49 -25.57
CA TYR A 233 -4.28 -5.66 -25.92
C TYR A 233 -3.63 -6.20 -27.20
N GLY A 234 -3.85 -5.51 -28.31
CA GLY A 234 -3.35 -5.93 -29.62
C GLY A 234 -4.07 -7.18 -30.15
N ASP A 235 -3.60 -7.67 -31.28
CA ASP A 235 -4.25 -8.79 -31.99
C ASP A 235 -3.91 -10.18 -31.41
N GLU A 236 -2.96 -10.26 -30.46
CA GLU A 236 -2.41 -11.55 -30.04
C GLU A 236 -2.81 -12.02 -28.65
N PHE A 237 -3.18 -11.13 -27.71
CA PHE A 237 -3.38 -11.54 -26.31
C PHE A 237 -4.61 -10.94 -25.65
N ILE A 238 -5.20 -11.75 -24.79
CA ILE A 238 -6.31 -11.39 -23.91
C ILE A 238 -5.85 -11.64 -22.48
N LEU A 239 -5.97 -10.64 -21.62
CA LEU A 239 -5.82 -10.80 -20.18
C LEU A 239 -7.16 -11.22 -19.58
N LEU A 240 -7.27 -12.48 -19.18
CA LEU A 240 -8.41 -12.98 -18.41
C LEU A 240 -8.14 -12.82 -16.92
N ARG A 241 -9.03 -12.11 -16.27
CA ARG A 241 -9.01 -11.91 -14.83
C ARG A 241 -9.93 -12.94 -14.16
N ALA A 242 -9.39 -13.74 -13.28
CA ALA A 242 -10.18 -14.63 -12.43
C ALA A 242 -10.34 -13.96 -11.05
N ALA A 243 -11.58 -13.71 -10.64
CA ALA A 243 -11.87 -13.26 -9.30
C ALA A 243 -11.39 -14.30 -8.29
N GLN A 244 -10.43 -13.94 -7.46
CA GLN A 244 -10.06 -14.67 -6.26
C GLN A 244 -10.50 -13.85 -5.04
N LYS A 245 -10.25 -14.38 -3.84
CA LYS A 245 -10.62 -13.75 -2.56
C LYS A 245 -10.37 -12.24 -2.56
N PRO A 246 -11.20 -11.43 -1.87
CA PRO A 246 -10.98 -9.99 -1.76
C PRO A 246 -9.54 -9.66 -1.36
N GLY A 247 -8.87 -8.83 -2.14
CA GLY A 247 -7.48 -8.42 -1.92
C GLY A 247 -6.42 -9.13 -2.77
N SER A 248 -6.75 -10.20 -3.48
CA SER A 248 -5.84 -10.80 -4.47
C SER A 248 -6.61 -11.23 -5.71
N GLU A 249 -6.14 -10.85 -6.86
CA GLU A 249 -6.70 -11.27 -8.13
C GLU A 249 -5.64 -11.97 -8.97
N SER A 250 -6.00 -13.09 -9.59
CA SER A 250 -5.14 -13.76 -10.56
C SER A 250 -5.62 -13.49 -11.97
N ALA A 251 -4.70 -13.33 -12.87
CA ALA A 251 -4.99 -13.13 -14.28
C ALA A 251 -4.27 -14.17 -15.13
N ARG A 252 -4.90 -14.55 -16.21
CA ARG A 252 -4.33 -15.44 -17.21
C ARG A 252 -4.21 -14.71 -18.54
N LEU A 253 -3.02 -14.75 -19.14
CA LEU A 253 -2.79 -14.33 -20.52
C LEU A 253 -3.14 -15.48 -21.47
N LEU A 254 -4.02 -15.23 -22.40
CA LEU A 254 -4.41 -16.18 -23.42
C LEU A 254 -4.05 -15.64 -24.80
N ARG A 255 -3.49 -16.49 -25.65
CA ARG A 255 -3.30 -16.15 -27.06
C ARG A 255 -4.65 -16.12 -27.77
N ARG A 256 -4.92 -15.07 -28.53
CA ARG A 256 -6.08 -15.02 -29.43
C ARG A 256 -5.93 -16.09 -30.50
N GLN A 257 -6.92 -16.96 -30.66
CA GLN A 257 -6.93 -17.83 -31.82
C GLN A 257 -7.13 -16.95 -33.06
N PRO A 258 -6.35 -17.13 -34.14
CA PRO A 258 -6.58 -16.43 -35.39
C PRO A 258 -7.98 -16.77 -35.86
N LYS A 259 -8.75 -15.73 -36.22
CA LYS A 259 -10.07 -15.88 -36.83
C LYS A 259 -9.92 -16.53 -38.20
#